data_8dc8a52b9fd793b1b62de1555211bf16
#
_entry.id   8dc8a52b9fd793b1b62de1555211bf16
#
_cell.length_a   1.000
_cell.length_b   1.000
_cell.length_c   1.000
_cell.angle_alpha   90.00
_cell.angle_beta   90.00
_cell.angle_gamma   90.00
#
_symmetry.space_group_name_H-M   'P 1'
#
loop_
_entity.id
_entity.type
_entity.pdbx_description
1 polymer ?
#
loop_
_entity_poly.entity_id
_entity_poly.type
_entity_poly.pdbx_seq_one_letter_code
_entity_poly.pdbx_strand_id
1 'polypeptide(L)'
;MQCVNSAMEQQQFQTLRQSIVDLPQRDNVHALHGFEILNRPLLGTEFSSVEEFYSFSASHGRSRVLDIFTINLGLQRFRDSTLSESSQSGQPLVFVNIHLSTLFSDEWQDLLVDLPVPPTSVVLELSEREGLNTYSNRDVDFMMRDLQRAGLKVAVDDVGMGYSGLHTLAMVHPDYVKIDRQLVFNIDHDPYRQHMMKSLVEYWKREDVSTIAEGIEREQEVAFFTEIGTTFGQGYWFQQPEPVAVATQRIEAQARDSLHA
;
A
#
# COMPACT_ATOMS: atom_id res chain seq x y z
N MET A 1 21.22 9.68 12.12
CA MET A 1 20.11 10.25 12.94
C MET A 1 19.71 11.64 12.50
N GLN A 2 20.64 12.61 12.41
CA GLN A 2 20.31 13.98 11.93
C GLN A 2 19.70 13.99 10.53
N CYS A 3 20.20 13.16 9.61
CA CYS A 3 19.71 13.06 8.24
C CYS A 3 18.23 12.64 8.13
N VAL A 4 17.79 11.62 8.90
CA VAL A 4 16.40 11.18 8.91
C VAL A 4 15.47 12.25 9.49
N ASN A 5 15.87 12.87 10.61
CA ASN A 5 15.09 13.95 11.20
C ASN A 5 15.01 15.17 10.26
N SER A 6 16.14 15.56 9.64
CA SER A 6 16.17 16.65 8.66
C SER A 6 15.28 16.37 7.46
N ALA A 7 15.29 15.13 6.95
CA ALA A 7 14.44 14.72 5.83
C ALA A 7 12.94 14.85 6.18
N MET A 8 12.54 14.50 7.41
CA MET A 8 11.15 14.67 7.88
C MET A 8 10.81 16.16 8.09
N GLU A 9 11.65 16.92 8.80
CA GLU A 9 11.43 18.35 9.08
C GLU A 9 11.33 19.19 7.82
N GLN A 10 12.13 18.87 6.80
CA GLN A 10 12.14 19.55 5.50
C GLN A 10 11.20 18.91 4.47
N GLN A 11 10.43 17.89 4.87
CA GLN A 11 9.53 17.12 4.00
C GLN A 11 10.20 16.63 2.69
N GLN A 12 11.46 16.22 2.78
CA GLN A 12 12.26 15.73 1.64
C GLN A 12 11.83 14.34 1.20
N PHE A 13 10.56 14.22 0.81
CA PHE A 13 9.96 12.99 0.29
C PHE A 13 9.19 13.30 -1.00
N GLN A 14 9.35 12.43 -1.98
CA GLN A 14 8.46 12.35 -3.12
C GLN A 14 7.33 11.36 -2.78
N THR A 15 6.09 11.81 -2.89
CA THR A 15 4.93 10.92 -2.77
C THR A 15 4.52 10.49 -4.16
N LEU A 16 4.52 9.18 -4.38
CA LEU A 16 4.03 8.53 -5.59
C LEU A 16 2.71 7.82 -5.27
N ARG A 17 1.90 7.58 -6.30
CA ARG A 17 0.74 6.71 -6.26
C ARG A 17 0.84 5.67 -7.36
N GLN A 18 0.37 4.45 -7.10
CA GLN A 18 0.23 3.40 -8.09
C GLN A 18 -1.18 2.82 -8.03
N SER A 19 -1.82 2.66 -9.20
CA SER A 19 -3.20 2.17 -9.26
C SER A 19 -3.30 0.70 -8.89
N ILE A 20 -4.35 0.38 -8.13
CA ILE A 20 -4.88 -0.96 -7.91
C ILE A 20 -6.19 -1.04 -8.68
N VAL A 21 -6.32 -2.02 -9.56
CA VAL A 21 -7.44 -2.11 -10.50
C VAL A 21 -8.17 -3.44 -10.41
N ASP A 22 -9.44 -3.48 -10.79
CA ASP A 22 -10.21 -4.72 -10.89
C ASP A 22 -9.62 -5.61 -11.98
N LEU A 23 -9.40 -6.91 -11.69
CA LEU A 23 -8.94 -7.90 -12.67
C LEU A 23 -10.07 -8.48 -13.49
N PRO A 24 -11.18 -8.99 -12.92
CA PRO A 24 -12.30 -9.52 -13.68
C PRO A 24 -12.96 -8.43 -14.51
N GLN A 25 -13.09 -8.67 -15.81
CA GLN A 25 -13.53 -7.61 -16.72
C GLN A 25 -14.61 -8.06 -17.69
N ARG A 26 -15.60 -7.18 -17.87
CA ARG A 26 -16.36 -7.10 -19.10
C ARG A 26 -15.74 -5.95 -19.90
N ASP A 27 -15.33 -6.20 -21.15
CA ASP A 27 -14.89 -5.17 -22.12
C ASP A 27 -13.45 -4.61 -22.01
N ASN A 28 -12.48 -5.32 -21.43
CA ASN A 28 -11.05 -4.92 -21.35
C ASN A 28 -10.77 -3.54 -20.70
N VAL A 29 -11.69 -3.02 -19.90
CA VAL A 29 -11.47 -1.78 -19.14
C VAL A 29 -11.29 -2.14 -17.68
N HIS A 30 -10.10 -1.87 -17.10
CA HIS A 30 -9.81 -2.08 -15.69
C HIS A 30 -10.35 -0.92 -14.86
N ALA A 31 -11.39 -1.15 -14.06
CA ALA A 31 -11.90 -0.14 -13.16
C ALA A 31 -10.89 0.14 -12.04
N LEU A 32 -10.74 1.40 -11.69
CA LEU A 32 -9.89 1.81 -10.58
C LEU A 32 -10.56 1.43 -9.25
N HIS A 33 -9.86 0.63 -8.43
CA HIS A 33 -10.27 0.31 -7.06
C HIS A 33 -9.67 1.30 -6.05
N GLY A 34 -8.39 1.60 -6.18
CA GLY A 34 -7.67 2.48 -5.27
C GLY A 34 -6.25 2.76 -5.73
N PHE A 35 -5.49 3.38 -4.83
CA PHE A 35 -4.08 3.68 -5.05
C PHE A 35 -3.24 3.27 -3.86
N GLU A 36 -2.10 2.65 -4.10
CA GLU A 36 -1.04 2.56 -3.10
C GLU A 36 -0.23 3.85 -3.09
N ILE A 37 0.03 4.38 -1.89
CA ILE A 37 0.86 5.56 -1.68
C ILE A 37 2.27 5.13 -1.29
N LEU A 38 3.22 5.55 -2.11
CA LEU A 38 4.63 5.24 -1.97
C LEU A 38 5.41 6.52 -1.65
N ASN A 39 5.84 6.68 -0.40
CA ASN A 39 6.68 7.80 -0.02
C ASN A 39 8.16 7.44 -0.19
N ARG A 40 8.86 8.15 -1.08
CA ARG A 40 10.27 7.95 -1.41
C ARG A 40 11.07 9.12 -0.86
N PRO A 41 12.00 8.88 0.12
CA PRO A 41 12.88 9.93 0.58
C PRO A 41 13.73 10.46 -0.57
N LEU A 42 13.91 11.77 -0.64
CA LEU A 42 14.86 12.40 -1.55
C LEU A 42 16.25 12.19 -0.96
N LEU A 43 16.91 11.13 -1.43
CA LEU A 43 18.20 10.70 -0.91
C LEU A 43 19.28 11.73 -1.22
N GLY A 44 20.02 12.14 -0.19
CA GLY A 44 21.29 12.84 -0.33
C GLY A 44 22.42 11.85 -0.67
N THR A 45 23.65 12.26 -0.40
CA THR A 45 24.84 11.40 -0.59
C THR A 45 25.00 10.35 0.51
N GLU A 46 24.17 10.36 1.54
CA GLU A 46 24.31 9.53 2.75
C GLU A 46 23.72 8.13 2.60
N PHE A 47 22.77 7.93 1.67
CA PHE A 47 22.12 6.65 1.42
C PHE A 47 22.16 6.31 -0.07
N SER A 48 22.46 5.06 -0.37
CA SER A 48 22.54 4.55 -1.76
C SER A 48 21.19 4.09 -2.30
N SER A 49 20.23 3.76 -1.42
CA SER A 49 18.89 3.31 -1.81
C SER A 49 17.82 3.69 -0.77
N VAL A 50 16.57 3.58 -1.20
CA VAL A 50 15.39 3.79 -0.34
C VAL A 50 15.35 2.74 0.77
N GLU A 51 15.68 1.49 0.46
CA GLU A 51 15.73 0.38 1.41
C GLU A 51 16.78 0.62 2.48
N GLU A 52 17.94 1.17 2.11
CA GLU A 52 18.98 1.53 3.07
C GLU A 52 18.51 2.62 4.05
N PHE A 53 17.82 3.65 3.56
CA PHE A 53 17.23 4.70 4.39
C PHE A 53 16.25 4.13 5.42
N TYR A 54 15.31 3.29 5.00
CA TYR A 54 14.34 2.68 5.91
C TYR A 54 14.98 1.68 6.87
N SER A 55 15.91 0.85 6.41
CA SER A 55 16.67 -0.09 7.25
C SER A 55 17.50 0.64 8.30
N PHE A 56 18.15 1.74 7.92
CA PHE A 56 18.88 2.59 8.85
C PHE A 56 17.93 3.19 9.90
N SER A 57 16.77 3.70 9.48
CA SER A 57 15.76 4.26 10.38
C SER A 57 15.26 3.22 11.37
N ALA A 58 14.98 2.00 10.91
CA ALA A 58 14.54 0.89 11.73
C ALA A 58 15.61 0.49 12.77
N SER A 59 16.88 0.35 12.35
CA SER A 59 17.99 -0.01 13.25
C SER A 59 18.25 1.02 14.36
N HIS A 60 17.73 2.25 14.18
CA HIS A 60 17.82 3.33 15.16
C HIS A 60 16.49 3.61 15.88
N GLY A 61 15.51 2.69 15.82
CA GLY A 61 14.24 2.81 16.51
C GLY A 61 13.35 3.96 16.00
N ARG A 62 13.47 4.31 14.71
CA ARG A 62 12.71 5.41 14.08
C ARG A 62 11.56 4.96 13.20
N SER A 63 11.32 3.67 13.05
CA SER A 63 10.23 3.15 12.20
C SER A 63 8.90 3.82 12.53
N ARG A 64 8.50 3.84 13.80
CA ARG A 64 7.23 4.40 14.25
C ARG A 64 7.05 5.87 13.86
N VAL A 65 8.05 6.72 14.18
CA VAL A 65 7.97 8.15 13.87
C VAL A 65 7.93 8.39 12.36
N LEU A 66 8.68 7.57 11.62
CA LEU A 66 8.72 7.64 10.16
C LEU A 66 7.39 7.20 9.55
N ASP A 67 6.77 6.12 10.05
CA ASP A 67 5.45 5.68 9.61
C ASP A 67 4.40 6.78 9.80
N ILE A 68 4.27 7.31 11.02
CA ILE A 68 3.32 8.37 11.33
C ILE A 68 3.52 9.57 10.40
N PHE A 69 4.78 9.96 10.19
CA PHE A 69 5.12 11.06 9.31
C PHE A 69 4.73 10.77 7.85
N THR A 70 5.14 9.61 7.32
CA THR A 70 4.92 9.28 5.90
C THR A 70 3.45 9.01 5.60
N ILE A 71 2.70 8.37 6.50
CA ILE A 71 1.25 8.18 6.37
C ILE A 71 0.55 9.53 6.31
N ASN A 72 0.80 10.41 7.30
CA ASN A 72 0.18 11.72 7.33
C ASN A 72 0.51 12.54 6.08
N LEU A 73 1.79 12.62 5.70
CA LEU A 73 2.24 13.33 4.50
C LEU A 73 1.60 12.79 3.22
N GLY A 74 1.58 11.46 3.07
CA GLY A 74 1.01 10.79 1.91
C GLY A 74 -0.48 11.04 1.77
N LEU A 75 -1.24 10.88 2.85
CA LEU A 75 -2.68 11.11 2.88
C LEU A 75 -3.05 12.59 2.65
N GLN A 76 -2.28 13.54 3.22
CA GLN A 76 -2.48 14.96 2.95
C GLN A 76 -2.30 15.29 1.46
N ARG A 77 -1.18 14.85 0.88
CA ARG A 77 -0.88 15.09 -0.54
C ARG A 77 -1.91 14.44 -1.46
N PHE A 78 -2.33 13.22 -1.12
CA PHE A 78 -3.38 12.52 -1.87
C PHE A 78 -4.71 13.29 -1.83
N ARG A 79 -5.18 13.69 -0.64
CA ARG A 79 -6.39 14.50 -0.47
C ARG A 79 -6.33 15.78 -1.33
N ASP A 80 -5.21 16.50 -1.23
CA ASP A 80 -5.05 17.77 -1.94
C ASP A 80 -5.01 17.60 -3.46
N SER A 81 -4.55 16.43 -3.95
CA SER A 81 -4.61 16.08 -5.37
C SER A 81 -6.02 15.74 -5.85
N THR A 82 -6.79 15.00 -5.04
CA THR A 82 -8.14 14.54 -5.41
C THR A 82 -9.18 15.64 -5.34
N LEU A 83 -9.02 16.62 -4.45
CA LEU A 83 -9.88 17.79 -4.40
C LEU A 83 -9.83 18.62 -5.70
N SER A 84 -8.75 18.49 -6.48
CA SER A 84 -8.59 19.15 -7.78
C SER A 84 -9.13 18.33 -8.97
N GLU A 85 -9.38 17.03 -8.76
CA GLU A 85 -9.94 16.12 -9.75
C GLU A 85 -11.43 15.92 -9.41
N SER A 86 -12.34 16.68 -10.02
CA SER A 86 -13.79 16.54 -9.83
C SER A 86 -14.25 15.15 -10.33
N SER A 87 -14.16 14.14 -9.49
CA SER A 87 -14.57 12.78 -9.81
C SER A 87 -16.04 12.56 -9.44
N GLN A 88 -16.85 12.25 -10.42
CA GLN A 88 -18.26 11.84 -10.24
C GLN A 88 -18.41 10.39 -9.73
N SER A 89 -17.34 9.61 -9.64
CA SER A 89 -17.27 8.27 -9.06
C SER A 89 -16.70 8.36 -7.64
N GLY A 90 -17.21 7.56 -6.72
CA GLY A 90 -16.85 7.59 -5.29
C GLY A 90 -15.36 7.69 -5.03
N GLN A 91 -14.99 8.11 -3.82
CA GLN A 91 -13.59 8.31 -3.45
C GLN A 91 -12.83 6.97 -3.52
N PRO A 92 -11.71 6.89 -4.28
CA PRO A 92 -10.92 5.66 -4.36
C PRO A 92 -10.29 5.31 -3.01
N LEU A 93 -10.03 4.03 -2.76
CA LEU A 93 -9.31 3.59 -1.57
C LEU A 93 -7.84 4.02 -1.66
N VAL A 94 -7.26 4.25 -0.48
CA VAL A 94 -5.85 4.65 -0.33
C VAL A 94 -5.15 3.65 0.56
N PHE A 95 -4.20 2.95 -0.02
CA PHE A 95 -3.39 1.95 0.64
C PHE A 95 -2.10 2.61 1.15
N VAL A 96 -1.77 2.39 2.42
CA VAL A 96 -0.59 2.98 3.07
C VAL A 96 0.13 1.95 3.93
N ASN A 97 1.45 1.88 3.80
CA ASN A 97 2.30 0.99 4.56
C ASN A 97 2.42 1.43 6.02
N ILE A 98 2.31 0.48 6.94
CA ILE A 98 2.47 0.71 8.38
C ILE A 98 3.09 -0.52 9.05
N HIS A 99 3.97 -0.31 10.02
CA HIS A 99 4.43 -1.37 10.89
C HIS A 99 3.41 -1.69 11.97
N LEU A 100 3.26 -2.97 12.29
CA LEU A 100 2.35 -3.39 13.37
C LEU A 100 2.68 -2.72 14.71
N SER A 101 3.97 -2.56 15.01
CA SER A 101 4.44 -1.85 16.21
C SER A 101 3.98 -0.40 16.29
N THR A 102 3.74 0.23 15.14
CA THR A 102 3.21 1.60 15.07
C THR A 102 1.74 1.64 15.47
N LEU A 103 0.94 0.64 15.10
CA LEU A 103 -0.48 0.56 15.48
C LEU A 103 -0.71 0.52 16.99
N PHE A 104 0.26 -0.02 17.75
CA PHE A 104 0.20 -0.08 19.22
C PHE A 104 0.76 1.16 19.92
N SER A 105 0.98 2.26 19.18
CA SER A 105 1.56 3.48 19.75
C SER A 105 0.50 4.57 20.00
N ASP A 106 0.81 5.45 20.96
CA ASP A 106 -0.02 6.62 21.24
C ASP A 106 -0.06 7.57 20.04
N GLU A 107 1.07 7.70 19.32
CA GLU A 107 1.18 8.55 18.13
C GLU A 107 0.23 8.10 16.99
N TRP A 108 -0.04 6.79 16.89
CA TRP A 108 -1.05 6.28 15.96
C TRP A 108 -2.46 6.70 16.39
N GLN A 109 -2.77 6.61 17.67
CA GLN A 109 -4.08 7.02 18.20
C GLN A 109 -4.33 8.51 17.95
N ASP A 110 -3.29 9.34 18.12
CA ASP A 110 -3.36 10.78 17.83
C ASP A 110 -3.60 11.03 16.34
N LEU A 111 -2.89 10.32 15.45
CA LEU A 111 -3.09 10.43 13.99
C LEU A 111 -4.49 9.97 13.57
N LEU A 112 -5.01 8.90 14.18
CA LEU A 112 -6.32 8.34 13.86
C LEU A 112 -7.46 9.34 14.13
N VAL A 113 -7.31 10.18 15.15
CA VAL A 113 -8.29 11.24 15.48
C VAL A 113 -8.38 12.31 14.39
N ASP A 114 -7.26 12.60 13.71
CA ASP A 114 -7.17 13.68 12.70
C ASP A 114 -6.57 13.17 11.38
N LEU A 115 -7.11 12.05 10.88
CA LEU A 115 -6.70 11.53 9.57
C LEU A 115 -7.05 12.53 8.46
N PRO A 116 -6.12 12.79 7.51
CA PRO A 116 -6.35 13.74 6.41
C PRO A 116 -7.49 13.37 5.46
N VAL A 117 -7.87 12.09 5.44
CA VAL A 117 -8.97 11.52 4.61
C VAL A 117 -9.91 10.69 5.48
N PRO A 118 -11.15 10.42 5.05
CA PRO A 118 -12.07 9.55 5.81
C PRO A 118 -11.44 8.17 6.09
N PRO A 119 -11.50 7.66 7.35
CA PRO A 119 -10.97 6.34 7.69
C PRO A 119 -11.49 5.23 6.78
N THR A 120 -12.74 5.31 6.32
CA THR A 120 -13.38 4.33 5.44
C THR A 120 -12.74 4.25 4.04
N SER A 121 -11.92 5.22 3.67
CA SER A 121 -11.15 5.20 2.43
C SER A 121 -9.71 4.71 2.60
N VAL A 122 -9.27 4.40 3.84
CA VAL A 122 -7.89 3.99 4.13
C VAL A 122 -7.78 2.48 4.31
N VAL A 123 -6.78 1.89 3.67
CA VAL A 123 -6.34 0.51 3.87
C VAL A 123 -4.91 0.53 4.41
N LEU A 124 -4.71 -0.09 5.56
CA LEU A 124 -3.40 -0.21 6.20
C LEU A 124 -2.71 -1.48 5.73
N GLU A 125 -1.53 -1.36 5.11
CA GLU A 125 -0.73 -2.47 4.62
C GLU A 125 0.28 -2.91 5.68
N LEU A 126 0.10 -4.12 6.19
CA LEU A 126 0.97 -4.75 7.19
C LEU A 126 1.95 -5.68 6.49
N SER A 127 3.26 -5.42 6.61
CA SER A 127 4.27 -6.31 6.05
C SER A 127 4.33 -7.63 6.82
N GLU A 128 4.38 -8.77 6.11
CA GLU A 128 4.58 -10.08 6.73
C GLU A 128 5.93 -10.22 7.46
N ARG A 129 6.90 -9.33 7.17
CA ARG A 129 8.26 -9.37 7.73
C ARG A 129 8.32 -8.92 9.17
N GLU A 130 7.33 -8.18 9.64
CA GLU A 130 7.28 -7.78 11.04
C GLU A 130 6.74 -8.92 11.90
N GLY A 131 7.60 -9.50 12.73
CA GLY A 131 7.25 -10.65 13.57
C GLY A 131 6.15 -10.32 14.59
N LEU A 132 4.97 -10.92 14.42
CA LEU A 132 3.85 -10.85 15.37
C LEU A 132 4.16 -11.50 16.73
N ASN A 133 5.27 -12.23 16.84
CA ASN A 133 5.64 -13.00 18.04
C ASN A 133 5.79 -12.15 19.33
N THR A 134 5.86 -10.82 19.19
CA THR A 134 5.98 -9.89 20.33
C THR A 134 4.62 -9.57 20.95
N TYR A 135 3.52 -9.81 20.24
CA TYR A 135 2.16 -9.48 20.65
C TYR A 135 1.35 -10.75 20.93
N SER A 136 0.47 -10.70 21.92
CA SER A 136 -0.47 -11.79 22.13
C SER A 136 -1.58 -11.78 21.06
N ASN A 137 -2.14 -12.95 20.74
CA ASN A 137 -3.28 -13.05 19.82
C ASN A 137 -4.44 -12.13 20.25
N ARG A 138 -4.63 -11.97 21.56
CA ARG A 138 -5.68 -11.13 22.14
C ARG A 138 -5.43 -9.64 21.85
N ASP A 139 -4.19 -9.19 21.93
CA ASP A 139 -3.84 -7.79 21.67
C ASP A 139 -4.03 -7.45 20.19
N VAL A 140 -3.62 -8.36 19.31
CA VAL A 140 -3.82 -8.20 17.86
C VAL A 140 -5.32 -8.19 17.54
N ASP A 141 -6.11 -9.14 18.06
CA ASP A 141 -7.56 -9.22 17.85
C ASP A 141 -8.27 -7.94 18.35
N PHE A 142 -7.85 -7.41 19.50
CA PHE A 142 -8.38 -6.14 20.01
C PHE A 142 -8.07 -4.97 19.07
N MET A 143 -6.81 -4.87 18.62
CA MET A 143 -6.37 -3.84 17.68
C MET A 143 -7.15 -3.92 16.36
N MET A 144 -7.29 -5.10 15.76
CA MET A 144 -8.03 -5.27 14.51
C MET A 144 -9.50 -4.83 14.65
N ARG A 145 -10.14 -5.14 15.75
CA ARG A 145 -11.51 -4.66 16.03
C ARG A 145 -11.60 -3.15 16.17
N ASP A 146 -10.61 -2.52 16.76
CA ASP A 146 -10.59 -1.05 16.91
C ASP A 146 -10.39 -0.36 15.54
N LEU A 147 -9.53 -0.91 14.69
CA LEU A 147 -9.38 -0.43 13.29
C LEU A 147 -10.70 -0.56 12.51
N GLN A 148 -11.36 -1.72 12.60
CA GLN A 148 -12.66 -1.96 11.97
C GLN A 148 -13.75 -0.99 12.47
N ARG A 149 -13.80 -0.73 13.79
CA ARG A 149 -14.75 0.25 14.37
C ARG A 149 -14.48 1.67 13.89
N ALA A 150 -13.22 2.02 13.66
CA ALA A 150 -12.86 3.30 13.06
C ALA A 150 -13.19 3.37 11.55
N GLY A 151 -13.56 2.24 10.93
CA GLY A 151 -13.86 2.15 9.51
C GLY A 151 -12.65 1.91 8.60
N LEU A 152 -11.48 1.68 9.19
CA LEU A 152 -10.26 1.32 8.47
C LEU A 152 -10.33 -0.13 7.97
N LYS A 153 -9.63 -0.40 6.87
CA LYS A 153 -9.39 -1.74 6.34
C LYS A 153 -7.94 -2.13 6.50
N VAL A 154 -7.67 -3.43 6.46
CA VAL A 154 -6.32 -3.98 6.62
C VAL A 154 -5.98 -4.88 5.45
N ALA A 155 -4.78 -4.72 4.93
CA ALA A 155 -4.15 -5.60 3.96
C ALA A 155 -2.92 -6.27 4.59
N VAL A 156 -2.67 -7.54 4.29
CA VAL A 156 -1.39 -8.18 4.55
C VAL A 156 -0.59 -8.16 3.26
N ASP A 157 0.58 -7.54 3.32
CA ASP A 157 1.46 -7.29 2.18
C ASP A 157 2.58 -8.33 2.07
N ASP A 158 3.20 -8.41 0.88
CA ASP A 158 4.33 -9.31 0.57
C ASP A 158 4.05 -10.81 0.83
N VAL A 159 2.78 -11.29 0.75
CA VAL A 159 2.45 -12.68 1.05
C VAL A 159 3.13 -13.63 0.08
N GLY A 160 4.05 -14.43 0.62
CA GLY A 160 4.87 -15.39 -0.15
C GLY A 160 6.37 -15.15 -0.09
N MET A 161 6.84 -14.04 0.47
CA MET A 161 8.26 -13.71 0.59
C MET A 161 8.94 -14.26 1.83
N GLY A 162 8.19 -14.63 2.87
CA GLY A 162 8.76 -14.95 4.17
C GLY A 162 8.11 -16.13 4.89
N TYR A 163 8.60 -16.37 6.12
CA TYR A 163 8.15 -17.48 6.97
C TYR A 163 6.89 -17.14 7.78
N SER A 164 6.46 -15.87 7.79
CA SER A 164 5.44 -15.37 8.72
C SER A 164 4.06 -15.15 8.09
N GLY A 165 3.96 -15.15 6.75
CA GLY A 165 2.74 -14.75 6.05
C GLY A 165 1.47 -15.48 6.49
N LEU A 166 1.50 -16.82 6.54
CA LEU A 166 0.33 -17.60 6.99
C LEU A 166 0.01 -17.37 8.46
N HIS A 167 1.01 -17.14 9.30
CA HIS A 167 0.80 -16.84 10.71
C HIS A 167 0.16 -15.44 10.88
N THR A 168 0.67 -14.46 10.15
CA THR A 168 0.12 -13.10 10.11
C THR A 168 -1.33 -13.12 9.64
N LEU A 169 -1.62 -13.82 8.55
CA LEU A 169 -2.98 -13.99 8.03
C LEU A 169 -3.93 -14.61 9.07
N ALA A 170 -3.48 -15.66 9.77
CA ALA A 170 -4.26 -16.34 10.79
C ALA A 170 -4.54 -15.48 12.03
N MET A 171 -3.71 -14.48 12.31
CA MET A 171 -3.89 -13.57 13.45
C MET A 171 -4.66 -12.29 13.10
N VAL A 172 -4.42 -11.75 11.90
CA VAL A 172 -4.91 -10.42 11.49
C VAL A 172 -6.33 -10.50 10.92
N HIS A 173 -6.69 -11.60 10.24
CA HIS A 173 -7.94 -11.71 9.49
C HIS A 173 -8.19 -10.48 8.59
N PRO A 174 -7.32 -10.23 7.59
CA PRO A 174 -7.33 -8.98 6.83
C PRO A 174 -8.50 -8.90 5.83
N ASP A 175 -8.82 -7.68 5.40
CA ASP A 175 -9.75 -7.43 4.27
C ASP A 175 -9.10 -7.76 2.92
N TYR A 176 -7.77 -7.58 2.82
CA TYR A 176 -7.00 -7.80 1.59
C TYR A 176 -5.75 -8.65 1.84
N VAL A 177 -5.40 -9.43 0.83
CA VAL A 177 -4.11 -10.14 0.74
C VAL A 177 -3.42 -9.69 -0.54
N LYS A 178 -2.20 -9.15 -0.42
CA LYS A 178 -1.35 -8.78 -1.55
C LYS A 178 -0.38 -9.93 -1.83
N ILE A 179 -0.50 -10.51 -3.02
CA ILE A 179 0.31 -11.64 -3.49
C ILE A 179 1.58 -11.06 -4.07
N ASP A 180 2.73 -11.36 -3.44
CA ASP A 180 4.03 -10.81 -3.82
C ASP A 180 4.41 -11.11 -5.26
N ARG A 181 5.13 -10.16 -5.88
CA ARG A 181 5.63 -10.24 -7.25
C ARG A 181 6.39 -11.53 -7.55
N GLN A 182 7.12 -12.12 -6.59
CA GLN A 182 7.87 -13.37 -6.83
C GLN A 182 6.94 -14.55 -7.11
N LEU A 183 5.71 -14.53 -6.59
CA LEU A 183 4.70 -15.54 -6.91
C LEU A 183 3.95 -15.22 -8.21
N VAL A 184 3.88 -13.95 -8.59
CA VAL A 184 3.19 -13.47 -9.79
C VAL A 184 4.07 -13.60 -11.04
N PHE A 185 5.34 -13.21 -10.95
CA PHE A 185 6.26 -13.15 -12.09
C PHE A 185 6.45 -14.51 -12.78
N ASN A 186 6.22 -14.54 -14.09
CA ASN A 186 6.30 -15.75 -14.92
C ASN A 186 5.44 -16.94 -14.43
N ILE A 187 4.29 -16.66 -13.80
CA ILE A 187 3.39 -17.69 -13.27
C ILE A 187 2.87 -18.64 -14.37
N ASP A 188 2.71 -18.14 -15.59
CA ASP A 188 2.29 -18.91 -16.77
C ASP A 188 3.24 -20.03 -17.15
N HIS A 189 4.49 -20.01 -16.68
CA HIS A 189 5.50 -21.02 -16.94
C HIS A 189 5.72 -22.00 -15.76
N ASP A 190 4.97 -21.89 -14.66
CA ASP A 190 5.17 -22.71 -13.46
C ASP A 190 3.86 -23.40 -13.01
N PRO A 191 3.56 -24.59 -13.49
CA PRO A 191 2.36 -25.33 -13.12
C PRO A 191 2.22 -25.59 -11.63
N TYR A 192 3.32 -25.74 -10.89
CA TYR A 192 3.28 -25.96 -9.45
C TYR A 192 2.79 -24.71 -8.71
N ARG A 193 3.37 -23.53 -9.04
CA ARG A 193 2.88 -22.25 -8.49
C ARG A 193 1.43 -21.97 -8.90
N GLN A 194 1.05 -22.29 -10.14
CA GLN A 194 -0.34 -22.13 -10.61
C GLN A 194 -1.33 -22.91 -9.73
N HIS A 195 -1.06 -24.19 -9.45
CA HIS A 195 -1.92 -25.01 -8.60
C HIS A 195 -1.99 -24.48 -7.16
N MET A 196 -0.86 -24.03 -6.62
CA MET A 196 -0.79 -23.42 -5.29
C MET A 196 -1.62 -22.13 -5.23
N MET A 197 -1.42 -21.20 -6.17
CA MET A 197 -2.13 -19.95 -6.22
C MET A 197 -3.64 -20.12 -6.39
N LYS A 198 -4.06 -21.05 -7.24
CA LYS A 198 -5.47 -21.38 -7.40
C LYS A 198 -6.11 -21.83 -6.09
N SER A 199 -5.43 -22.68 -5.32
CA SER A 199 -5.93 -23.15 -4.03
C SER A 199 -6.00 -22.05 -2.97
N LEU A 200 -4.99 -21.16 -2.94
CA LEU A 200 -4.94 -20.05 -1.99
C LEU A 200 -5.99 -18.98 -2.31
N VAL A 201 -6.13 -18.58 -3.57
CA VAL A 201 -7.13 -17.59 -3.99
C VAL A 201 -8.54 -18.11 -3.72
N GLU A 202 -8.81 -19.40 -4.01
CA GLU A 202 -10.10 -20.02 -3.69
C GLU A 202 -10.37 -20.03 -2.18
N TYR A 203 -9.35 -20.29 -1.34
CA TYR A 203 -9.46 -20.23 0.10
C TYR A 203 -9.82 -18.81 0.58
N TRP A 204 -9.04 -17.80 0.19
CA TRP A 204 -9.28 -16.40 0.58
C TRP A 204 -10.66 -15.90 0.14
N LYS A 205 -11.10 -16.29 -1.06
CA LYS A 205 -12.45 -15.95 -1.54
C LYS A 205 -13.57 -16.53 -0.67
N ARG A 206 -13.39 -17.73 -0.10
CA ARG A 206 -14.37 -18.33 0.83
C ARG A 206 -14.43 -17.61 2.17
N GLU A 207 -13.30 -17.00 2.57
CA GLU A 207 -13.18 -16.22 3.80
C GLU A 207 -13.55 -14.73 3.60
N ASP A 208 -14.15 -14.36 2.46
CA ASP A 208 -14.48 -12.98 2.08
C ASP A 208 -13.26 -12.04 2.05
N VAL A 209 -12.05 -12.57 1.86
CA VAL A 209 -10.81 -11.80 1.73
C VAL A 209 -10.55 -11.50 0.26
N SER A 210 -10.40 -10.24 -0.07
CA SER A 210 -10.04 -9.78 -1.41
C SER A 210 -8.54 -10.01 -1.69
N THR A 211 -8.21 -10.39 -2.93
CA THR A 211 -6.82 -10.64 -3.32
C THR A 211 -6.32 -9.60 -4.33
N ILE A 212 -5.07 -9.18 -4.18
CA ILE A 212 -4.38 -8.26 -5.08
C ILE A 212 -3.12 -8.97 -5.59
N ALA A 213 -3.01 -9.20 -6.90
CA ALA A 213 -1.78 -9.71 -7.50
C ALA A 213 -0.85 -8.55 -7.83
N GLU A 214 0.36 -8.57 -7.26
CA GLU A 214 1.32 -7.49 -7.38
C GLU A 214 2.39 -7.72 -8.45
N GLY A 215 2.94 -6.61 -8.95
CA GLY A 215 4.03 -6.65 -9.91
C GLY A 215 3.67 -7.30 -11.24
N ILE A 216 2.40 -7.22 -11.65
CA ILE A 216 1.95 -7.69 -12.97
C ILE A 216 2.62 -6.85 -14.06
N GLU A 217 3.35 -7.52 -14.97
CA GLU A 217 4.05 -6.88 -16.08
C GLU A 217 3.61 -7.41 -17.45
N ARG A 218 2.86 -8.52 -17.49
CA ARG A 218 2.51 -9.22 -18.74
C ARG A 218 1.04 -9.63 -18.79
N GLU A 219 0.50 -9.67 -20.00
CA GLU A 219 -0.88 -10.10 -20.28
C GLU A 219 -1.18 -11.51 -19.77
N GLN A 220 -0.20 -12.43 -19.88
CA GLN A 220 -0.34 -13.82 -19.43
C GLN A 220 -0.54 -13.92 -17.90
N GLU A 221 0.09 -13.01 -17.15
CA GLU A 221 -0.09 -12.91 -15.70
C GLU A 221 -1.50 -12.39 -15.38
N VAL A 222 -1.95 -11.33 -16.08
CA VAL A 222 -3.33 -10.84 -15.97
C VAL A 222 -4.34 -11.97 -16.25
N ALA A 223 -4.16 -12.68 -17.38
CA ALA A 223 -5.06 -13.75 -17.80
C ALA A 223 -5.14 -14.86 -16.74
N PHE A 224 -4.00 -15.31 -16.21
CA PHE A 224 -3.96 -16.36 -15.19
C PHE A 224 -4.66 -15.91 -13.89
N PHE A 225 -4.33 -14.75 -13.35
CA PHE A 225 -4.92 -14.29 -12.10
C PHE A 225 -6.41 -13.96 -12.24
N THR A 226 -6.84 -13.48 -13.41
CA THR A 226 -8.27 -13.33 -13.73
C THR A 226 -8.99 -14.68 -13.76
N GLU A 227 -8.40 -15.69 -14.41
CA GLU A 227 -8.98 -17.04 -14.52
C GLU A 227 -9.20 -17.69 -13.15
N ILE A 228 -8.24 -17.56 -12.24
CA ILE A 228 -8.35 -18.15 -10.90
C ILE A 228 -9.23 -17.34 -9.94
N GLY A 229 -9.73 -16.16 -10.38
CA GLY A 229 -10.68 -15.35 -9.62
C GLY A 229 -10.04 -14.38 -8.63
N THR A 230 -8.79 -13.97 -8.85
CA THR A 230 -8.16 -12.87 -8.10
C THR A 230 -8.96 -11.58 -8.32
N THR A 231 -9.16 -10.82 -7.24
CA THR A 231 -10.06 -9.67 -7.27
C THR A 231 -9.43 -8.47 -7.96
N PHE A 232 -8.19 -8.15 -7.60
CA PHE A 232 -7.48 -6.95 -8.05
C PHE A 232 -6.07 -7.26 -8.56
N GLY A 233 -5.53 -6.31 -9.33
CA GLY A 233 -4.16 -6.35 -9.80
C GLY A 233 -3.46 -5.01 -9.67
N GLN A 234 -2.15 -5.07 -9.49
CA GLN A 234 -1.25 -3.93 -9.44
C GLN A 234 0.04 -4.27 -10.18
N GLY A 235 0.60 -3.34 -10.93
CA GLY A 235 1.85 -3.56 -11.62
C GLY A 235 2.05 -2.65 -12.82
N TYR A 236 3.22 -2.76 -13.45
CA TYR A 236 3.62 -1.90 -14.58
C TYR A 236 2.80 -2.15 -15.84
N TRP A 237 2.11 -3.29 -15.92
CA TRP A 237 1.15 -3.55 -16.97
C TRP A 237 0.00 -2.52 -16.99
N PHE A 238 -0.45 -2.10 -15.81
CA PHE A 238 -1.54 -1.13 -15.68
C PHE A 238 -1.02 0.30 -15.58
N GLN A 239 -0.11 0.55 -14.63
CA GLN A 239 0.47 1.85 -14.38
C GLN A 239 1.79 1.73 -13.62
N GLN A 240 2.80 2.52 -14.01
CA GLN A 240 3.97 2.75 -13.17
C GLN A 240 3.63 3.73 -12.04
N PRO A 241 4.32 3.67 -10.89
CA PRO A 241 4.16 4.69 -9.86
C PRO A 241 4.38 6.09 -10.43
N GLU A 242 3.41 6.98 -10.22
CA GLU A 242 3.46 8.36 -10.69
C GLU A 242 3.43 9.35 -9.52
N PRO A 243 4.06 10.54 -9.65
CA PRO A 243 4.00 11.56 -8.61
C PRO A 243 2.56 12.00 -8.32
N VAL A 244 2.20 12.05 -7.04
CA VAL A 244 0.99 12.72 -6.61
C VAL A 244 1.17 14.21 -6.86
N ALA A 245 0.42 14.77 -7.81
CA ALA A 245 0.51 16.18 -8.17
C ALA A 245 -0.01 17.05 -7.02
N VAL A 246 0.89 17.74 -6.32
CA VAL A 246 0.51 18.72 -5.31
C VAL A 246 -0.07 19.94 -6.03
N ALA A 247 -1.16 20.53 -5.52
CA ALA A 247 -1.85 21.66 -6.14
C ALA A 247 -0.92 22.84 -6.51
N THR A 248 0.13 23.07 -5.72
CA THR A 248 1.15 24.09 -5.96
C THR A 248 1.97 23.82 -7.23
N GLN A 249 2.32 22.57 -7.53
CA GLN A 249 3.08 22.21 -8.73
C GLN A 249 2.24 22.33 -10.02
N ARG A 250 0.92 22.15 -9.93
CA ARG A 250 0.00 22.35 -11.06
C ARG A 250 -0.11 23.82 -11.44
N ILE A 251 -0.15 24.72 -10.45
CA ILE A 251 -0.18 26.18 -10.70
C ILE A 251 1.10 26.63 -11.40
N GLU A 252 2.26 26.13 -11.00
CA GLU A 252 3.53 26.45 -11.64
C GLU A 252 3.66 25.84 -13.06
N ALA A 253 3.17 24.62 -13.29
CA ALA A 253 3.14 24.01 -14.61
C ALA A 253 2.21 24.75 -15.57
N GLN A 254 0.98 25.08 -15.12
CA GLN A 254 0.03 25.87 -15.91
C GLN A 254 0.52 27.30 -16.18
N ALA A 255 1.24 27.91 -15.24
CA ALA A 255 1.84 29.22 -15.43
C ALA A 255 3.00 29.19 -16.46
N ARG A 256 3.77 28.09 -16.53
CA ARG A 256 4.83 27.88 -17.54
C ARG A 256 4.25 27.66 -18.93
N ASP A 257 3.20 26.85 -19.06
CA ASP A 257 2.53 26.59 -20.33
C ASP A 257 1.84 27.85 -20.89
N SER A 258 1.31 28.72 -20.00
CA SER A 258 0.70 30.00 -20.37
C SER A 258 1.73 31.08 -20.82
N LEU A 259 3.02 30.90 -20.47
CA LEU A 259 4.09 31.81 -20.86
C LEU A 259 4.76 31.41 -22.19
N HIS A 260 4.42 30.21 -22.72
CA HIS A 260 4.94 29.69 -24.00
C HIS A 260 3.84 29.55 -25.08
N ALA A 261 2.61 29.99 -24.81
CA ALA A 261 1.51 30.11 -25.75
C ALA A 261 1.26 31.58 -26.14
#